data_411438f21ddc6d3fadc67327e67cf6a2
#
_entry.id   411438f21ddc6d3fadc67327e67cf6a2
#
_cell.length_a   1.000
_cell.length_b   1.000
_cell.length_c   1.000
_cell.angle_alpha   90.00
_cell.angle_beta   90.00
_cell.angle_gamma   90.00
#
_symmetry.space_group_name_H-M   'P 1'
#
loop_
_entity.id
_entity.type
_entity.pdbx_description
1 polymer ?
#
loop_
_entity_poly.entity_id
_entity_poly.type
_entity_poly.pdbx_seq_one_letter_code
_entity_poly.pdbx_strand_id
1 'polypeptide(L)'
;MKILIIGPSWVGDMVMSQSLYTTLKQNYPAATIDVLAPAWCKPILERMPEVNCAIEMSIGHGAFNLVGRWALAKELKRNGYTHTYVLPNSAKSALIPLFAGIPSRTGWKGEFRYGLLNDLRPNRKVFQFMVERYVALAYSKESMLSEVQLETCPRPSLFIDSKAQQYAMSRLGLSTIKPIIGLCPGAEFGPAKRWPDKYYAEVAKALIEKGQQIWLFGSAKDKVVTSAIRNALPKELQNSCFDLAGETSLIEVVDLLAACHTVVCNDSGLMHVSAAVGCNIVAIYGSSSPKYTPPLADNVEIIHTEIECRPCFKRECPLKHLDCLNKLSPDLVMAAVNKFIG
;
A
#
# COMPACT_ATOMS: atom_id res chain seq x y z
N MET A 1 -2.08 0.08 28.19
CA MET A 1 -1.17 -0.76 27.40
C MET A 1 -0.47 0.15 26.38
N LYS A 2 0.87 0.04 26.25
CA LYS A 2 1.63 0.79 25.25
C LYS A 2 2.28 -0.19 24.27
N ILE A 3 1.95 -0.04 22.99
CA ILE A 3 2.28 -0.98 21.93
C ILE A 3 3.27 -0.34 20.96
N LEU A 4 4.35 -1.05 20.63
CA LEU A 4 5.23 -0.73 19.52
C LEU A 4 4.97 -1.69 18.37
N ILE A 5 4.63 -1.16 17.20
CA ILE A 5 4.60 -1.95 15.97
C ILE A 5 5.93 -1.78 15.23
N ILE A 6 6.59 -2.88 14.91
CA ILE A 6 7.65 -2.85 13.91
C ILE A 6 6.98 -2.99 12.54
N GLY A 7 6.83 -1.87 11.85
CA GLY A 7 6.06 -1.76 10.62
C GLY A 7 6.74 -2.37 9.39
N PRO A 8 5.98 -2.67 8.33
CA PRO A 8 6.52 -3.06 7.04
C PRO A 8 7.19 -1.88 6.32
N SER A 9 7.95 -2.18 5.26
CA SER A 9 8.70 -1.15 4.53
C SER A 9 8.02 -0.68 3.24
N TRP A 10 7.00 -1.39 2.78
CA TRP A 10 6.27 -1.05 1.56
C TRP A 10 5.00 -0.27 1.89
N VAL A 11 4.69 0.75 1.10
CA VAL A 11 3.49 1.60 1.29
C VAL A 11 2.21 0.78 1.32
N GLY A 12 2.04 -0.15 0.39
CA GLY A 12 0.84 -1.01 0.35
C GLY A 12 0.72 -1.91 1.58
N ASP A 13 1.83 -2.53 2.01
CA ASP A 13 1.85 -3.32 3.26
C ASP A 13 1.56 -2.46 4.48
N MET A 14 2.07 -1.21 4.50
CA MET A 14 1.79 -0.26 5.58
C MET A 14 0.31 0.09 5.65
N VAL A 15 -0.34 0.37 4.52
CA VAL A 15 -1.79 0.59 4.47
C VAL A 15 -2.54 -0.64 4.99
N MET A 16 -2.23 -1.84 4.47
CA MET A 16 -2.88 -3.08 4.91
C MET A 16 -2.65 -3.38 6.41
N SER A 17 -1.54 -2.95 6.99
CA SER A 17 -1.25 -3.17 8.41
C SER A 17 -2.16 -2.36 9.35
N GLN A 18 -2.84 -1.33 8.87
CA GLN A 18 -3.83 -0.57 9.65
C GLN A 18 -4.94 -1.47 10.20
N SER A 19 -5.35 -2.50 9.46
CA SER A 19 -6.35 -3.46 9.93
C SER A 19 -5.98 -4.11 11.26
N LEU A 20 -4.69 -4.38 11.50
CA LEU A 20 -4.21 -4.82 12.82
C LEU A 20 -4.37 -3.71 13.86
N TYR A 21 -4.05 -2.46 13.52
CA TYR A 21 -4.11 -1.34 14.49
C TYR A 21 -5.55 -1.09 14.91
N THR A 22 -6.49 -1.13 13.96
CA THR A 22 -7.92 -1.03 14.21
C THR A 22 -8.40 -2.16 15.12
N THR A 23 -8.02 -3.42 14.84
CA THR A 23 -8.36 -4.57 15.68
C THR A 23 -7.78 -4.44 17.09
N LEU A 24 -6.52 -3.98 17.21
CA LEU A 24 -5.91 -3.74 18.52
C LEU A 24 -6.63 -2.64 19.30
N LYS A 25 -7.10 -1.58 18.64
CA LYS A 25 -7.91 -0.53 19.27
C LYS A 25 -9.30 -1.00 19.68
N GLN A 26 -9.91 -1.90 18.89
CA GLN A 26 -11.19 -2.54 19.26
C GLN A 26 -11.02 -3.41 20.51
N ASN A 27 -9.98 -4.22 20.56
CA ASN A 27 -9.70 -5.11 21.69
C ASN A 27 -9.21 -4.34 22.93
N TYR A 28 -8.48 -3.25 22.73
CA TYR A 28 -7.86 -2.45 23.80
C TYR A 28 -8.03 -0.94 23.50
N PRO A 29 -9.20 -0.35 23.73
CA PRO A 29 -9.50 1.05 23.35
C PRO A 29 -8.54 2.09 23.94
N ALA A 30 -8.05 1.85 25.15
CA ALA A 30 -7.10 2.72 25.85
C ALA A 30 -5.63 2.47 25.46
N ALA A 31 -5.33 1.53 24.54
CA ALA A 31 -3.96 1.25 24.13
C ALA A 31 -3.39 2.41 23.29
N THR A 32 -2.14 2.76 23.56
CA THR A 32 -1.36 3.68 22.72
C THR A 32 -0.54 2.85 21.73
N ILE A 33 -0.65 3.16 20.44
CA ILE A 33 0.05 2.45 19.36
C ILE A 33 1.04 3.41 18.72
N ASP A 34 2.34 3.10 18.84
CA ASP A 34 3.41 3.76 18.10
C ASP A 34 3.96 2.81 17.04
N VAL A 35 4.30 3.33 15.86
CA VAL A 35 4.78 2.50 14.74
C VAL A 35 6.18 2.93 14.32
N LEU A 36 7.11 1.99 14.38
CA LEU A 36 8.48 2.15 13.89
C LEU A 36 8.54 1.75 12.41
N ALA A 37 8.78 2.70 11.52
CA ALA A 37 8.72 2.51 10.07
C ALA A 37 9.77 3.36 9.33
N PRO A 38 10.12 3.02 8.07
CA PRO A 38 10.95 3.88 7.24
C PRO A 38 10.33 5.26 7.04
N ALA A 39 11.18 6.29 6.85
CA ALA A 39 10.76 7.67 6.69
C ALA A 39 9.67 7.86 5.63
N TRP A 40 9.77 7.16 4.49
CA TRP A 40 8.80 7.26 3.39
C TRP A 40 7.40 6.67 3.71
N CYS A 41 7.25 5.88 4.79
CA CYS A 41 5.96 5.38 5.24
C CYS A 41 5.29 6.27 6.29
N LYS A 42 6.02 7.22 6.92
CA LYS A 42 5.47 8.11 7.95
C LYS A 42 4.24 8.88 7.48
N PRO A 43 4.20 9.46 6.26
CA PRO A 43 3.02 10.18 5.78
C PRO A 43 1.73 9.33 5.76
N ILE A 44 1.85 8.03 5.52
CA ILE A 44 0.70 7.10 5.57
C ILE A 44 0.25 6.89 7.02
N LEU A 45 1.20 6.71 7.95
CA LEU A 45 0.90 6.53 9.37
C LEU A 45 0.24 7.77 9.99
N GLU A 46 0.59 8.97 9.54
CA GLU A 46 -0.01 10.25 9.97
C GLU A 46 -1.49 10.38 9.55
N ARG A 47 -1.94 9.55 8.58
CA ARG A 47 -3.34 9.46 8.14
C ARG A 47 -4.11 8.31 8.80
N MET A 48 -3.52 7.60 9.76
CA MET A 48 -4.14 6.51 10.51
C MET A 48 -4.52 6.96 11.92
N PRO A 49 -5.81 7.12 12.24
CA PRO A 49 -6.25 7.62 13.56
C PRO A 49 -5.84 6.73 14.73
N GLU A 50 -5.56 5.45 14.48
CA GLU A 50 -5.12 4.49 15.50
C GLU A 50 -3.69 4.75 15.96
N VAL A 51 -2.87 5.41 15.14
CA VAL A 51 -1.44 5.64 15.37
C VAL A 51 -1.24 6.91 16.18
N ASN A 52 -0.63 6.75 17.36
CA ASN A 52 -0.26 7.87 18.21
C ASN A 52 1.03 8.58 17.74
N CYS A 53 2.04 7.80 17.35
CA CYS A 53 3.31 8.32 16.88
C CYS A 53 3.95 7.44 15.80
N ALA A 54 4.35 8.06 14.68
CA ALA A 54 5.17 7.43 13.64
C ALA A 54 6.66 7.68 13.95
N ILE A 55 7.36 6.64 14.38
CA ILE A 55 8.78 6.69 14.72
C ILE A 55 9.60 6.30 13.49
N GLU A 56 10.65 7.05 13.20
CA GLU A 56 11.48 6.77 12.05
C GLU A 56 12.48 5.62 12.32
N MET A 57 12.51 4.64 11.42
CA MET A 57 13.54 3.63 11.34
C MET A 57 14.76 4.21 10.61
N SER A 58 15.71 4.74 11.36
CA SER A 58 16.94 5.35 10.82
C SER A 58 17.90 4.38 10.11
N ILE A 59 17.59 3.07 10.15
CA ILE A 59 18.42 2.02 9.55
C ILE A 59 17.92 1.71 8.14
N GLY A 60 18.78 1.87 7.16
CA GLY A 60 18.46 1.65 5.75
C GLY A 60 17.87 0.26 5.45
N HIS A 61 16.98 0.22 4.46
CA HIS A 61 16.32 -1.03 4.05
C HIS A 61 17.36 -2.09 3.64
N GLY A 62 17.21 -3.30 4.14
CA GLY A 62 18.15 -4.40 3.88
C GLY A 62 19.34 -4.46 4.84
N ALA A 63 19.79 -3.35 5.42
CA ALA A 63 20.96 -3.32 6.29
C ALA A 63 20.77 -4.13 7.58
N PHE A 64 21.82 -4.84 7.99
CA PHE A 64 21.81 -5.55 9.28
C PHE A 64 22.04 -4.58 10.45
N ASN A 65 23.07 -3.75 10.39
CA ASN A 65 23.43 -2.69 11.32
C ASN A 65 23.08 -2.94 12.80
N LEU A 66 23.78 -3.88 13.44
CA LEU A 66 23.50 -4.31 14.82
C LEU A 66 23.65 -3.16 15.84
N VAL A 67 24.69 -2.32 15.66
CA VAL A 67 24.95 -1.18 16.55
C VAL A 67 23.83 -0.14 16.47
N GLY A 68 23.40 0.20 15.26
CA GLY A 68 22.28 1.13 15.04
C GLY A 68 20.97 0.58 15.65
N ARG A 69 20.71 -0.73 15.53
CA ARG A 69 19.54 -1.38 16.15
C ARG A 69 19.58 -1.32 17.67
N TRP A 70 20.76 -1.53 18.25
CA TRP A 70 20.94 -1.44 19.69
C TRP A 70 20.74 0.00 20.19
N ALA A 71 21.32 1.00 19.49
CA ALA A 71 21.16 2.41 19.83
C ALA A 71 19.68 2.85 19.78
N LEU A 72 18.97 2.51 18.68
CA LEU A 72 17.54 2.78 18.53
C LEU A 72 16.71 2.07 19.62
N ALA A 73 17.03 0.83 19.93
CA ALA A 73 16.36 0.08 20.99
C ALA A 73 16.54 0.71 22.37
N LYS A 74 17.72 1.29 22.66
CA LYS A 74 18.00 2.01 23.90
C LYS A 74 17.14 3.29 24.03
N GLU A 75 16.90 3.98 22.95
CA GLU A 75 15.96 5.12 22.91
C GLU A 75 14.52 4.66 23.15
N LEU A 76 14.08 3.63 22.45
CA LEU A 76 12.73 3.07 22.55
C LEU A 76 12.43 2.49 23.94
N LYS A 77 13.44 1.96 24.64
CA LYS A 77 13.30 1.44 26.02
C LYS A 77 12.72 2.49 26.98
N ARG A 78 13.06 3.75 26.81
CA ARG A 78 12.59 4.86 27.67
C ARG A 78 11.09 5.11 27.55
N ASN A 79 10.48 4.63 26.45
CA ASN A 79 9.06 4.82 26.19
C ASN A 79 8.14 3.85 26.96
N GLY A 80 8.69 2.81 27.60
CA GLY A 80 7.94 1.88 28.45
C GLY A 80 6.93 1.01 27.70
N TYR A 81 7.24 0.57 26.49
CA TYR A 81 6.38 -0.36 25.74
C TYR A 81 6.22 -1.68 26.48
N THR A 82 4.98 -2.16 26.55
CA THR A 82 4.63 -3.45 27.17
C THR A 82 4.46 -4.56 26.14
N HIS A 83 4.10 -4.22 24.92
CA HIS A 83 3.84 -5.14 23.82
C HIS A 83 4.49 -4.66 22.54
N THR A 84 4.92 -5.59 21.70
CA THR A 84 5.32 -5.29 20.32
C THR A 84 4.79 -6.33 19.36
N TYR A 85 4.41 -5.88 18.16
CA TYR A 85 4.06 -6.72 17.04
C TYR A 85 5.07 -6.50 15.91
N VAL A 86 5.75 -7.57 15.50
CA VAL A 86 6.83 -7.52 14.52
C VAL A 86 6.30 -8.03 13.18
N LEU A 87 5.90 -7.12 12.28
CA LEU A 87 5.25 -7.43 11.00
C LEU A 87 6.21 -7.97 9.94
N PRO A 88 7.44 -7.44 9.77
CA PRO A 88 8.43 -8.06 8.90
C PRO A 88 8.87 -9.43 9.42
N ASN A 89 9.15 -10.37 8.50
CA ASN A 89 9.49 -11.75 8.86
C ASN A 89 10.99 -12.01 9.08
N SER A 90 11.85 -10.98 8.98
CA SER A 90 13.29 -11.12 9.16
C SER A 90 13.70 -11.23 10.63
N ALA A 91 14.74 -11.99 10.92
CA ALA A 91 15.32 -12.09 12.27
C ALA A 91 15.78 -10.72 12.80
N LYS A 92 16.42 -9.92 11.94
CA LYS A 92 16.91 -8.58 12.29
C LYS A 92 15.81 -7.62 12.75
N SER A 93 14.56 -7.77 12.28
CA SER A 93 13.44 -6.94 12.72
C SER A 93 13.03 -7.21 14.16
N ALA A 94 13.27 -8.43 14.68
CA ALA A 94 12.97 -8.81 16.05
C ALA A 94 14.05 -8.39 17.06
N LEU A 95 15.24 -7.97 16.62
CA LEU A 95 16.32 -7.53 17.51
C LEU A 95 16.00 -6.24 18.25
N ILE A 96 15.34 -5.29 17.59
CA ILE A 96 15.01 -3.97 18.19
C ILE A 96 14.13 -4.15 19.43
N PRO A 97 12.95 -4.81 19.36
CA PRO A 97 12.13 -4.98 20.56
C PRO A 97 12.77 -5.89 21.62
N LEU A 98 13.63 -6.84 21.23
CA LEU A 98 14.41 -7.64 22.17
C LEU A 98 15.38 -6.75 22.96
N PHE A 99 16.20 -5.94 22.28
CA PHE A 99 17.15 -5.04 22.92
C PHE A 99 16.49 -3.93 23.74
N ALA A 100 15.31 -3.47 23.31
CA ALA A 100 14.49 -2.55 24.09
C ALA A 100 13.89 -3.19 25.36
N GLY A 101 13.99 -4.52 25.51
CA GLY A 101 13.47 -5.25 26.67
C GLY A 101 11.94 -5.27 26.72
N ILE A 102 11.25 -5.20 25.57
CA ILE A 102 9.78 -5.24 25.53
C ILE A 102 9.29 -6.62 25.97
N PRO A 103 8.43 -6.73 27.01
CA PRO A 103 8.06 -8.03 27.61
C PRO A 103 7.34 -8.96 26.63
N SER A 104 6.31 -8.47 25.94
CA SER A 104 5.55 -9.27 24.96
C SER A 104 5.99 -8.95 23.53
N ARG A 105 6.47 -9.96 22.82
CA ARG A 105 7.02 -9.80 21.46
C ARG A 105 6.37 -10.82 20.52
N THR A 106 5.33 -10.37 19.83
CA THR A 106 4.48 -11.17 18.93
C THR A 106 4.91 -11.03 17.47
N GLY A 107 4.89 -12.13 16.75
CA GLY A 107 5.09 -12.13 15.28
C GLY A 107 5.05 -13.52 14.69
N TRP A 108 5.00 -13.61 13.36
CA TRP A 108 4.95 -14.88 12.65
C TRP A 108 6.28 -15.62 12.68
N LYS A 109 6.23 -16.95 12.68
CA LYS A 109 7.38 -17.81 12.39
C LYS A 109 7.89 -17.45 10.98
N GLY A 110 9.11 -16.92 10.90
CA GLY A 110 9.77 -16.48 9.67
C GLY A 110 11.21 -16.99 9.60
N GLU A 111 12.17 -16.12 9.31
CA GLU A 111 13.58 -16.40 9.50
C GLU A 111 13.85 -16.83 10.96
N PHE A 112 15.08 -17.26 11.26
CA PHE A 112 15.45 -17.82 12.57
C PHE A 112 15.18 -16.81 13.72
N ARG A 113 13.93 -16.79 14.26
CA ARG A 113 13.46 -15.83 15.30
C ARG A 113 13.11 -16.47 16.64
N TYR A 114 13.52 -17.73 16.82
CA TYR A 114 13.36 -18.43 18.11
C TYR A 114 14.17 -17.71 19.20
N GLY A 115 13.54 -17.46 20.37
CA GLY A 115 14.12 -16.67 21.45
C GLY A 115 14.11 -15.15 21.25
N LEU A 116 14.05 -14.66 20.01
CA LEU A 116 13.90 -13.23 19.73
C LEU A 116 12.46 -12.76 19.98
N LEU A 117 11.49 -13.55 19.54
CA LEU A 117 10.07 -13.39 19.85
C LEU A 117 9.68 -14.44 20.89
N ASN A 118 8.87 -14.06 21.88
CA ASN A 118 8.36 -14.97 22.91
C ASN A 118 6.89 -15.38 22.67
N ASP A 119 6.19 -14.69 21.77
CA ASP A 119 4.90 -15.10 21.22
C ASP A 119 5.04 -15.34 19.72
N LEU A 120 5.66 -16.45 19.37
CA LEU A 120 5.94 -16.84 17.99
C LEU A 120 4.74 -17.61 17.43
N ARG A 121 4.09 -17.03 16.41
CA ARG A 121 2.91 -17.59 15.77
C ARG A 121 3.30 -18.54 14.63
N PRO A 122 2.81 -19.81 14.64
CA PRO A 122 2.96 -20.73 13.51
C PRO A 122 2.00 -20.38 12.37
N ASN A 123 1.70 -21.23 11.49
CA ASN A 123 0.53 -21.31 10.59
C ASN A 123 0.12 -20.04 9.80
N ARG A 124 1.04 -19.11 9.50
CA ARG A 124 0.72 -17.93 8.68
C ARG A 124 0.01 -18.27 7.37
N LYS A 125 0.26 -19.46 6.81
CA LYS A 125 -0.25 -19.88 5.51
C LYS A 125 -1.75 -20.22 5.50
N VAL A 126 -2.38 -20.42 6.66
CA VAL A 126 -3.83 -20.67 6.73
C VAL A 126 -4.64 -19.43 6.33
N PHE A 127 -4.05 -18.24 6.46
CA PHE A 127 -4.66 -16.99 6.02
C PHE A 127 -4.28 -16.71 4.58
N GLN A 128 -5.29 -16.54 3.73
CA GLN A 128 -5.10 -16.31 2.31
C GLN A 128 -4.57 -14.89 2.07
N PHE A 129 -5.24 -13.88 2.62
CA PHE A 129 -4.90 -12.47 2.39
C PHE A 129 -3.83 -11.95 3.34
N MET A 130 -3.03 -11.01 2.84
CA MET A 130 -2.00 -10.38 3.67
C MET A 130 -2.58 -9.59 4.83
N VAL A 131 -3.71 -8.93 4.63
CA VAL A 131 -4.43 -8.19 5.67
C VAL A 131 -4.87 -9.11 6.82
N GLU A 132 -5.36 -10.29 6.51
CA GLU A 132 -5.74 -11.30 7.52
C GLU A 132 -4.54 -11.74 8.35
N ARG A 133 -3.37 -11.88 7.71
CA ARG A 133 -2.13 -12.21 8.41
C ARG A 133 -1.70 -11.14 9.40
N TYR A 134 -2.00 -9.87 9.12
CA TYR A 134 -1.77 -8.79 10.08
C TYR A 134 -2.78 -8.85 11.23
N VAL A 135 -4.07 -8.92 10.92
CA VAL A 135 -5.16 -8.97 11.90
C VAL A 135 -5.02 -10.16 12.86
N ALA A 136 -4.64 -11.32 12.34
CA ALA A 136 -4.47 -12.54 13.11
C ALA A 136 -3.45 -12.41 14.27
N LEU A 137 -2.50 -11.48 14.18
CA LEU A 137 -1.56 -11.23 15.29
C LEU A 137 -2.23 -10.61 16.52
N ALA A 138 -3.39 -9.97 16.37
CA ALA A 138 -4.14 -9.41 17.49
C ALA A 138 -4.89 -10.44 18.34
N TYR A 139 -5.08 -11.65 17.82
CA TYR A 139 -5.75 -12.75 18.53
C TYR A 139 -4.74 -13.60 19.30
N SER A 140 -5.21 -14.44 20.25
CA SER A 140 -4.34 -15.32 21.03
C SER A 140 -3.74 -16.45 20.18
N LYS A 141 -2.62 -17.01 20.61
CA LYS A 141 -1.98 -18.13 19.93
C LYS A 141 -2.87 -19.38 19.95
N GLU A 142 -3.58 -19.58 21.03
CA GLU A 142 -4.48 -20.71 21.26
C GLU A 142 -5.64 -20.71 20.26
N SER A 143 -6.19 -19.54 19.95
CA SER A 143 -7.26 -19.40 18.97
C SER A 143 -6.82 -19.70 17.52
N MET A 144 -5.51 -19.90 17.29
CA MET A 144 -4.92 -20.18 15.96
C MET A 144 -4.49 -21.63 15.77
N LEU A 145 -4.80 -22.53 16.70
CA LEU A 145 -4.41 -23.95 16.63
C LEU A 145 -5.40 -24.82 15.85
N SER A 146 -6.58 -24.30 15.52
CA SER A 146 -7.62 -24.98 14.73
C SER A 146 -7.94 -24.20 13.43
N GLU A 147 -8.97 -24.56 12.70
CA GLU A 147 -9.45 -23.78 11.55
C GLU A 147 -9.85 -22.38 12.00
N VAL A 148 -8.97 -21.39 11.71
CA VAL A 148 -9.15 -20.04 12.21
C VAL A 148 -9.97 -19.26 11.20
N GLN A 149 -11.18 -18.87 11.59
CA GLN A 149 -11.89 -17.77 10.98
C GLN A 149 -11.66 -16.54 11.86
N LEU A 150 -11.18 -15.47 11.25
CA LEU A 150 -11.13 -14.17 11.94
C LEU A 150 -12.55 -13.66 12.11
N GLU A 151 -12.95 -13.28 13.33
CA GLU A 151 -14.29 -12.72 13.59
C GLU A 151 -14.54 -11.49 12.73
N THR A 152 -13.54 -10.64 12.61
CA THR A 152 -13.56 -9.44 11.77
C THR A 152 -12.21 -9.23 11.11
N CYS A 153 -12.22 -8.61 9.93
CA CYS A 153 -11.01 -8.10 9.28
C CYS A 153 -11.30 -6.68 8.80
N PRO A 154 -11.07 -5.65 9.66
CA PRO A 154 -11.35 -4.27 9.32
C PRO A 154 -10.61 -3.85 8.06
N ARG A 155 -11.28 -3.12 7.17
CA ARG A 155 -10.62 -2.55 6.00
C ARG A 155 -9.80 -1.33 6.39
N PRO A 156 -8.61 -1.12 5.80
CA PRO A 156 -7.87 0.12 5.95
C PRO A 156 -8.70 1.33 5.54
N SER A 157 -8.60 2.41 6.30
CA SER A 157 -9.25 3.68 6.01
C SER A 157 -8.34 4.83 6.44
N LEU A 158 -7.89 5.62 5.48
CA LEU A 158 -7.02 6.75 5.73
C LEU A 158 -7.81 8.04 5.91
N PHE A 159 -7.42 8.84 6.89
CA PHE A 159 -8.01 10.16 7.12
C PHE A 159 -7.65 11.12 5.97
N ILE A 160 -8.66 11.83 5.46
CA ILE A 160 -8.53 12.82 4.39
C ILE A 160 -8.58 14.21 5.02
N ASP A 161 -7.55 15.03 4.79
CA ASP A 161 -7.53 16.42 5.20
C ASP A 161 -8.05 17.31 4.07
N SER A 162 -9.31 17.70 4.16
CA SER A 162 -9.97 18.53 3.13
C SER A 162 -9.29 19.89 2.93
N LYS A 163 -8.66 20.48 3.97
CA LYS A 163 -7.95 21.75 3.83
C LYS A 163 -6.63 21.55 3.10
N ALA A 164 -5.89 20.52 3.45
CA ALA A 164 -4.65 20.16 2.76
C ALA A 164 -4.93 19.77 1.29
N GLN A 165 -6.03 19.05 1.03
CA GLN A 165 -6.48 18.72 -0.33
C GLN A 165 -6.74 20.00 -1.16
N GLN A 166 -7.53 20.94 -0.64
CA GLN A 166 -7.83 22.21 -1.33
C GLN A 166 -6.55 23.03 -1.59
N TYR A 167 -5.65 23.08 -0.62
CA TYR A 167 -4.37 23.76 -0.78
C TYR A 167 -3.51 23.13 -1.88
N ALA A 168 -3.37 21.79 -1.87
CA ALA A 168 -2.63 21.07 -2.89
C ALA A 168 -3.25 21.26 -4.30
N MET A 169 -4.58 21.19 -4.40
CA MET A 169 -5.29 21.45 -5.65
C MET A 169 -5.05 22.86 -6.17
N SER A 170 -5.16 23.88 -5.32
CA SER A 170 -4.89 25.27 -5.70
C SER A 170 -3.45 25.48 -6.17
N ARG A 171 -2.46 24.93 -5.44
CA ARG A 171 -1.04 24.99 -5.78
C ARG A 171 -0.73 24.36 -7.14
N LEU A 172 -1.42 23.28 -7.48
CA LEU A 172 -1.21 22.50 -8.71
C LEU A 172 -2.13 22.92 -9.87
N GLY A 173 -2.98 23.92 -9.67
CA GLY A 173 -3.95 24.36 -10.68
C GLY A 173 -4.99 23.30 -11.04
N LEU A 174 -5.36 22.45 -10.09
CA LEU A 174 -6.33 21.37 -10.27
C LEU A 174 -7.74 21.85 -9.95
N SER A 175 -8.73 21.22 -10.56
CA SER A 175 -10.15 21.54 -10.40
C SER A 175 -10.99 20.26 -10.33
N THR A 176 -12.11 20.30 -9.62
CA THR A 176 -13.08 19.20 -9.52
C THR A 176 -14.33 19.42 -10.37
N ILE A 177 -14.32 20.40 -11.29
CA ILE A 177 -15.47 20.71 -12.18
C ILE A 177 -15.82 19.53 -13.09
N LYS A 178 -14.79 18.82 -13.56
CA LYS A 178 -14.96 17.57 -14.33
C LYS A 178 -14.67 16.38 -13.45
N PRO A 179 -15.34 15.23 -13.64
CA PRO A 179 -14.98 14.01 -12.93
C PRO A 179 -13.51 13.63 -13.15
N ILE A 180 -12.86 13.16 -12.11
CA ILE A 180 -11.42 12.89 -12.10
C ILE A 180 -11.17 11.40 -12.17
N ILE A 181 -10.35 10.98 -13.11
CA ILE A 181 -9.81 9.62 -13.16
C ILE A 181 -8.32 9.66 -12.80
N GLY A 182 -7.97 8.99 -11.70
CA GLY A 182 -6.59 8.83 -11.29
C GLY A 182 -5.93 7.68 -12.06
N LEU A 183 -4.74 7.89 -12.59
CA LEU A 183 -3.93 6.83 -13.18
C LEU A 183 -2.64 6.67 -12.40
N CYS A 184 -2.35 5.46 -11.91
CA CYS A 184 -1.15 5.10 -11.15
C CYS A 184 -0.31 4.08 -11.93
N PRO A 185 0.44 4.52 -12.98
CA PRO A 185 1.17 3.61 -13.87
C PRO A 185 2.47 3.07 -13.25
N GLY A 186 2.94 3.63 -12.14
CA GLY A 186 4.14 3.19 -11.44
C GLY A 186 3.97 1.87 -10.71
N ALA A 187 5.09 1.16 -10.51
CA ALA A 187 5.20 0.03 -9.58
C ALA A 187 6.67 -0.10 -9.13
N GLU A 188 6.95 0.23 -7.88
CA GLU A 188 8.31 0.19 -7.30
C GLU A 188 8.88 -1.24 -7.26
N PHE A 189 8.02 -2.26 -7.20
CA PHE A 189 8.44 -3.66 -7.20
C PHE A 189 9.24 -4.01 -8.45
N GLY A 190 8.81 -3.56 -9.64
CA GLY A 190 9.53 -3.79 -10.89
C GLY A 190 8.66 -3.81 -12.14
N PRO A 191 9.30 -3.90 -13.33
CA PRO A 191 8.61 -3.80 -14.63
C PRO A 191 7.58 -4.91 -14.87
N ALA A 192 7.71 -6.07 -14.23
CA ALA A 192 6.72 -7.16 -14.36
C ALA A 192 5.34 -6.87 -13.72
N LYS A 193 5.19 -5.71 -13.08
CA LYS A 193 3.91 -5.21 -12.57
C LYS A 193 3.42 -3.96 -13.31
N ARG A 194 4.15 -3.43 -14.29
CA ARG A 194 3.81 -2.18 -15.00
C ARG A 194 3.10 -2.49 -16.30
N TRP A 195 1.82 -2.13 -16.37
CA TRP A 195 1.07 -2.14 -17.63
C TRP A 195 1.67 -1.11 -18.60
N PRO A 196 1.76 -1.39 -19.91
CA PRO A 196 2.41 -0.49 -20.86
C PRO A 196 1.88 0.94 -20.83
N ASP A 197 2.78 1.91 -20.86
CA ASP A 197 2.47 3.35 -20.87
C ASP A 197 1.59 3.76 -22.05
N LYS A 198 1.84 3.19 -23.24
CA LYS A 198 0.99 3.40 -24.44
C LYS A 198 -0.47 3.00 -24.19
N TYR A 199 -0.73 1.96 -23.43
CA TYR A 199 -2.09 1.53 -23.11
C TYR A 199 -2.77 2.45 -22.08
N TYR A 200 -2.00 2.95 -21.11
CA TYR A 200 -2.47 4.04 -20.25
C TYR A 200 -2.81 5.30 -21.03
N ALA A 201 -2.02 5.64 -22.06
CA ALA A 201 -2.29 6.79 -22.92
C ALA A 201 -3.57 6.61 -23.75
N GLU A 202 -3.82 5.41 -24.27
CA GLU A 202 -5.07 5.09 -25.00
C GLU A 202 -6.29 5.22 -24.09
N VAL A 203 -6.22 4.70 -22.85
CA VAL A 203 -7.29 4.85 -21.84
C VAL A 203 -7.48 6.32 -21.46
N ALA A 204 -6.39 7.06 -21.21
CA ALA A 204 -6.44 8.49 -20.90
C ALA A 204 -7.13 9.29 -22.01
N LYS A 205 -6.74 9.05 -23.28
CA LYS A 205 -7.36 9.68 -24.46
C LYS A 205 -8.87 9.44 -24.49
N ALA A 206 -9.29 8.17 -24.43
CA ALA A 206 -10.70 7.78 -24.51
C ALA A 206 -11.54 8.41 -23.36
N LEU A 207 -10.97 8.52 -22.16
CA LEU A 207 -11.66 9.14 -21.02
C LEU A 207 -11.76 10.66 -21.14
N ILE A 208 -10.72 11.33 -21.65
CA ILE A 208 -10.76 12.78 -21.88
C ILE A 208 -11.78 13.12 -22.96
N GLU A 209 -11.86 12.33 -24.04
CA GLU A 209 -12.86 12.49 -25.11
C GLU A 209 -14.30 12.32 -24.58
N LYS A 210 -14.49 11.58 -23.48
CA LYS A 210 -15.75 11.46 -22.74
C LYS A 210 -15.98 12.58 -21.70
N GLY A 211 -15.14 13.60 -21.66
CA GLY A 211 -15.28 14.75 -20.77
C GLY A 211 -14.66 14.58 -19.38
N GLN A 212 -13.93 13.51 -19.12
CA GLN A 212 -13.19 13.31 -17.87
C GLN A 212 -11.91 14.15 -17.84
N GLN A 213 -11.31 14.31 -16.66
CA GLN A 213 -9.93 14.77 -16.54
C GLN A 213 -9.06 13.66 -15.93
N ILE A 214 -7.80 13.65 -16.30
CA ILE A 214 -6.83 12.63 -15.90
C ILE A 214 -5.80 13.23 -14.97
N TRP A 215 -5.60 12.59 -13.80
CA TRP A 215 -4.51 12.89 -12.90
C TRP A 215 -3.54 11.71 -12.85
N LEU A 216 -2.29 11.94 -13.27
CA LEU A 216 -1.24 10.92 -13.29
C LEU A 216 -0.46 10.99 -11.98
N PHE A 217 -0.53 9.93 -11.19
CA PHE A 217 0.17 9.83 -9.91
C PHE A 217 1.42 8.96 -10.01
N GLY A 218 2.46 9.37 -9.30
CA GLY A 218 3.70 8.62 -9.22
C GLY A 218 4.78 9.36 -8.42
N SER A 219 5.84 8.66 -8.10
CA SER A 219 7.05 9.26 -7.54
C SER A 219 7.85 10.00 -8.63
N ALA A 220 8.89 10.73 -8.24
CA ALA A 220 9.80 11.35 -9.20
C ALA A 220 10.44 10.33 -10.18
N LYS A 221 10.61 9.06 -9.75
CA LYS A 221 11.11 7.97 -10.62
C LYS A 221 10.11 7.59 -11.71
N ASP A 222 8.82 7.81 -11.47
CA ASP A 222 7.75 7.47 -12.42
C ASP A 222 7.51 8.59 -13.44
N LYS A 223 8.18 9.76 -13.30
CA LYS A 223 8.02 10.93 -14.18
C LYS A 223 8.24 10.60 -15.65
N VAL A 224 9.19 9.71 -15.96
CA VAL A 224 9.46 9.27 -17.34
C VAL A 224 8.22 8.59 -17.94
N VAL A 225 7.55 7.72 -17.18
CA VAL A 225 6.36 6.98 -17.62
C VAL A 225 5.16 7.92 -17.71
N THR A 226 4.91 8.74 -16.70
CA THR A 226 3.77 9.67 -16.69
C THR A 226 3.88 10.73 -17.78
N SER A 227 5.07 11.27 -17.99
CA SER A 227 5.32 12.20 -19.10
C SER A 227 5.17 11.53 -20.47
N ALA A 228 5.57 10.27 -20.64
CA ALA A 228 5.35 9.52 -21.87
C ALA A 228 3.85 9.34 -22.14
N ILE A 229 3.05 9.02 -21.14
CA ILE A 229 1.58 8.91 -21.24
C ILE A 229 0.98 10.26 -21.70
N ARG A 230 1.32 11.35 -21.02
CA ARG A 230 0.81 12.68 -21.35
C ARG A 230 1.22 13.14 -22.74
N ASN A 231 2.48 12.91 -23.13
CA ASN A 231 3.02 13.33 -24.43
C ASN A 231 2.47 12.50 -25.61
N ALA A 232 1.98 11.28 -25.37
CA ALA A 232 1.31 10.47 -26.36
C ALA A 232 -0.12 10.97 -26.70
N LEU A 233 -0.69 11.84 -25.86
CA LEU A 233 -1.99 12.44 -26.12
C LEU A 233 -1.90 13.53 -27.21
N PRO A 234 -2.93 13.70 -28.06
CA PRO A 234 -3.08 14.87 -28.90
C PRO A 234 -2.94 16.16 -28.09
N LYS A 235 -2.32 17.20 -28.69
CA LYS A 235 -2.02 18.48 -28.00
C LYS A 235 -3.25 19.12 -27.34
N GLU A 236 -4.37 19.07 -28.03
CA GLU A 236 -5.66 19.61 -27.60
C GLU A 236 -6.21 18.91 -26.33
N LEU A 237 -5.83 17.63 -26.10
CA LEU A 237 -6.27 16.84 -24.94
C LEU A 237 -5.32 16.95 -23.74
N GLN A 238 -4.08 17.41 -23.95
CA GLN A 238 -3.06 17.47 -22.88
C GLN A 238 -3.44 18.42 -21.73
N ASN A 239 -4.29 19.43 -21.98
CA ASN A 239 -4.78 20.34 -20.95
C ASN A 239 -5.75 19.68 -19.96
N SER A 240 -6.31 18.51 -20.29
CA SER A 240 -7.15 17.70 -19.39
C SER A 240 -6.37 16.55 -18.72
N CYS A 241 -5.04 16.49 -18.91
CA CYS A 241 -4.15 15.49 -18.33
C CYS A 241 -3.06 16.16 -17.48
N PHE A 242 -3.16 16.00 -16.17
CA PHE A 242 -2.25 16.61 -15.18
C PHE A 242 -1.23 15.58 -14.72
N ASP A 243 0.04 15.85 -14.98
CA ASP A 243 1.16 14.98 -14.55
C ASP A 243 1.64 15.42 -13.16
N LEU A 244 1.18 14.72 -12.13
CA LEU A 244 1.47 15.00 -10.73
C LEU A 244 2.67 14.19 -10.20
N ALA A 245 3.28 13.33 -11.01
CA ALA A 245 4.40 12.51 -10.58
C ALA A 245 5.61 13.37 -10.20
N GLY A 246 6.08 13.18 -8.95
CA GLY A 246 7.19 13.96 -8.39
C GLY A 246 6.85 15.40 -7.98
N GLU A 247 5.61 15.88 -8.26
CA GLU A 247 5.14 17.22 -7.89
C GLU A 247 4.38 17.23 -6.56
N THR A 248 4.13 16.05 -5.99
CA THR A 248 3.36 15.83 -4.77
C THR A 248 4.12 14.98 -3.77
N SER A 249 3.97 15.30 -2.51
CA SER A 249 4.36 14.42 -1.40
C SER A 249 3.35 13.29 -1.24
N LEU A 250 3.75 12.19 -0.60
CA LEU A 250 2.85 11.04 -0.40
C LEU A 250 1.61 11.40 0.42
N ILE A 251 1.70 12.35 1.35
CA ILE A 251 0.56 12.82 2.14
C ILE A 251 -0.44 13.60 1.28
N GLU A 252 0.05 14.44 0.34
CA GLU A 252 -0.80 15.13 -0.64
C GLU A 252 -1.45 14.12 -1.61
N VAL A 253 -0.72 13.06 -1.99
CA VAL A 253 -1.28 11.98 -2.83
C VAL A 253 -2.46 11.29 -2.16
N VAL A 254 -2.45 11.05 -0.84
CA VAL A 254 -3.59 10.50 -0.10
C VAL A 254 -4.82 11.40 -0.30
N ASP A 255 -4.66 12.70 -0.07
CA ASP A 255 -5.77 13.66 -0.17
C ASP A 255 -6.25 13.83 -1.62
N LEU A 256 -5.33 13.90 -2.60
CA LEU A 256 -5.67 14.07 -4.01
C LEU A 256 -6.33 12.82 -4.63
N LEU A 257 -5.91 11.62 -4.22
CA LEU A 257 -6.58 10.38 -4.64
C LEU A 257 -8.03 10.35 -4.16
N ALA A 258 -8.33 10.86 -2.96
CA ALA A 258 -9.69 10.95 -2.44
C ALA A 258 -10.62 11.86 -3.28
N ALA A 259 -10.08 12.75 -4.10
CA ALA A 259 -10.84 13.54 -5.06
C ALA A 259 -11.14 12.78 -6.37
N CYS A 260 -10.47 11.65 -6.62
CA CYS A 260 -10.68 10.85 -7.81
C CYS A 260 -11.94 9.99 -7.67
N HIS A 261 -12.80 10.02 -8.68
CA HIS A 261 -13.97 9.14 -8.74
C HIS A 261 -13.56 7.68 -8.94
N THR A 262 -12.61 7.43 -9.83
CA THR A 262 -12.09 6.10 -10.15
C THR A 262 -10.59 6.17 -10.32
N VAL A 263 -9.89 5.11 -9.88
CA VAL A 263 -8.44 4.99 -10.03
C VAL A 263 -8.12 3.73 -10.82
N VAL A 264 -7.38 3.89 -11.92
CA VAL A 264 -6.78 2.79 -12.69
C VAL A 264 -5.33 2.65 -12.27
N CYS A 265 -4.94 1.50 -11.77
CA CYS A 265 -3.62 1.30 -11.18
C CYS A 265 -3.06 -0.10 -11.42
N ASN A 266 -1.75 -0.21 -11.42
CA ASN A 266 -1.08 -1.50 -11.24
C ASN A 266 -1.23 -1.99 -9.79
N ASP A 267 -0.98 -3.29 -9.53
CA ASP A 267 -0.79 -3.81 -8.16
C ASP A 267 0.44 -3.13 -7.51
N SER A 268 0.19 -2.03 -6.82
CA SER A 268 1.21 -1.13 -6.25
C SER A 268 0.75 -0.53 -4.91
N GLY A 269 1.63 0.22 -4.26
CA GLY A 269 1.30 0.90 -3.01
C GLY A 269 0.13 1.87 -3.14
N LEU A 270 0.05 2.63 -4.26
CA LEU A 270 -1.03 3.60 -4.49
C LEU A 270 -2.39 2.92 -4.74
N MET A 271 -2.44 1.69 -5.22
CA MET A 271 -3.66 0.90 -5.28
C MET A 271 -4.30 0.75 -3.89
N HIS A 272 -3.50 0.41 -2.88
CA HIS A 272 -3.98 0.26 -1.52
C HIS A 272 -4.34 1.61 -0.87
N VAL A 273 -3.61 2.67 -1.19
CA VAL A 273 -3.95 4.04 -0.75
C VAL A 273 -5.30 4.45 -1.35
N SER A 274 -5.49 4.27 -2.66
CA SER A 274 -6.76 4.59 -3.34
C SER A 274 -7.95 3.82 -2.76
N ALA A 275 -7.75 2.54 -2.44
CA ALA A 275 -8.76 1.73 -1.76
C ALA A 275 -9.08 2.28 -0.37
N ALA A 276 -8.08 2.68 0.40
CA ALA A 276 -8.23 3.16 1.77
C ALA A 276 -8.84 4.58 1.86
N VAL A 277 -8.86 5.35 0.77
CA VAL A 277 -9.54 6.65 0.68
C VAL A 277 -10.91 6.57 -0.02
N GLY A 278 -11.36 5.36 -0.39
CA GLY A 278 -12.72 5.12 -0.88
C GLY A 278 -12.94 5.29 -2.39
N CYS A 279 -11.88 5.27 -3.21
CA CYS A 279 -12.03 5.31 -4.66
C CYS A 279 -12.64 4.02 -5.23
N ASN A 280 -13.33 4.12 -6.38
CA ASN A 280 -13.57 2.97 -7.25
C ASN A 280 -12.25 2.55 -7.89
N ILE A 281 -11.94 1.26 -7.91
CA ILE A 281 -10.62 0.75 -8.31
C ILE A 281 -10.73 -0.15 -9.53
N VAL A 282 -9.91 0.15 -10.55
CA VAL A 282 -9.60 -0.80 -11.63
C VAL A 282 -8.14 -1.21 -11.45
N ALA A 283 -7.92 -2.42 -10.94
CA ALA A 283 -6.62 -2.94 -10.57
C ALA A 283 -6.06 -3.90 -11.63
N ILE A 284 -4.90 -3.59 -12.17
CA ILE A 284 -4.22 -4.37 -13.22
C ILE A 284 -3.14 -5.23 -12.57
N TYR A 285 -3.26 -6.56 -12.75
CA TYR A 285 -2.33 -7.53 -12.18
C TYR A 285 -1.49 -8.22 -13.27
N GLY A 286 -0.18 -7.99 -13.22
CA GLY A 286 0.81 -8.71 -14.03
C GLY A 286 1.35 -9.95 -13.33
N SER A 287 2.59 -9.89 -12.83
CA SER A 287 3.31 -11.01 -12.20
C SER A 287 2.79 -11.44 -10.82
N SER A 288 1.92 -10.67 -10.20
CA SER A 288 1.36 -10.91 -8.87
C SER A 288 -0.06 -11.49 -8.91
N SER A 289 -0.69 -11.67 -7.75
CA SER A 289 -2.02 -12.28 -7.64
C SER A 289 -2.95 -11.49 -6.73
N PRO A 290 -4.17 -11.18 -7.17
CA PRO A 290 -5.19 -10.58 -6.32
C PRO A 290 -5.63 -11.50 -5.17
N LYS A 291 -5.36 -12.81 -5.28
CA LYS A 291 -5.63 -13.77 -4.20
C LYS A 291 -4.71 -13.60 -2.99
N TYR A 292 -3.76 -12.66 -3.03
CA TYR A 292 -2.83 -12.42 -1.93
C TYR A 292 -2.96 -11.00 -1.35
N THR A 293 -2.98 -9.99 -2.22
CA THR A 293 -3.06 -8.56 -1.84
C THR A 293 -4.12 -7.84 -2.69
N PRO A 294 -5.42 -8.17 -2.57
CA PRO A 294 -6.46 -7.44 -3.29
C PRO A 294 -6.59 -6.00 -2.76
N PRO A 295 -7.03 -5.04 -3.57
CA PRO A 295 -7.48 -3.76 -3.04
C PRO A 295 -8.75 -3.96 -2.21
N LEU A 296 -8.79 -3.37 -1.02
CA LEU A 296 -9.88 -3.53 -0.06
C LEU A 296 -10.83 -2.32 -0.13
N ALA A 297 -11.57 -2.20 -1.21
CA ALA A 297 -12.57 -1.16 -1.46
C ALA A 297 -13.95 -1.79 -1.75
N ASP A 298 -15.00 -0.98 -1.78
CA ASP A 298 -16.35 -1.46 -2.07
C ASP A 298 -16.53 -1.79 -3.54
N ASN A 299 -15.98 -0.96 -4.42
CA ASN A 299 -16.10 -1.09 -5.86
C ASN A 299 -14.72 -1.40 -6.46
N VAL A 300 -14.53 -2.65 -6.89
CA VAL A 300 -13.25 -3.13 -7.42
C VAL A 300 -13.47 -3.97 -8.67
N GLU A 301 -12.79 -3.59 -9.74
CA GLU A 301 -12.62 -4.41 -10.94
C GLU A 301 -11.17 -4.87 -11.03
N ILE A 302 -10.96 -6.17 -11.10
CA ILE A 302 -9.63 -6.78 -11.18
C ILE A 302 -9.40 -7.28 -12.61
N ILE A 303 -8.36 -6.77 -13.24
CA ILE A 303 -8.00 -7.07 -14.62
C ILE A 303 -6.69 -7.86 -14.66
N HIS A 304 -6.73 -9.03 -15.26
CA HIS A 304 -5.55 -9.87 -15.48
C HIS A 304 -5.77 -10.86 -16.62
N THR A 305 -4.70 -11.40 -17.17
CA THR A 305 -4.74 -12.50 -18.15
C THR A 305 -4.74 -13.86 -17.46
N GLU A 306 -5.34 -14.86 -18.11
CA GLU A 306 -5.25 -16.27 -17.70
C GLU A 306 -4.16 -16.98 -18.50
N ILE A 307 -2.87 -16.71 -18.17
CA ILE A 307 -1.72 -17.38 -18.78
C ILE A 307 -0.98 -18.25 -17.74
N GLU A 308 -0.45 -19.38 -18.16
CA GLU A 308 0.16 -20.39 -17.27
C GLU A 308 1.30 -19.85 -16.40
N CYS A 309 2.12 -18.91 -16.92
CA CYS A 309 3.28 -18.38 -16.21
C CYS A 309 2.93 -17.40 -15.09
N ARG A 310 1.64 -17.08 -14.86
CA ARG A 310 1.22 -16.20 -13.76
C ARG A 310 0.40 -16.96 -12.70
N PRO A 311 0.52 -16.54 -11.42
CA PRO A 311 1.43 -15.50 -10.89
C PRO A 311 2.86 -16.02 -10.68
N CYS A 312 3.87 -15.35 -11.22
CA CYS A 312 5.26 -15.76 -11.02
C CYS A 312 5.97 -15.01 -9.86
N PHE A 313 5.40 -13.90 -9.38
CA PHE A 313 5.95 -13.05 -8.31
C PHE A 313 7.38 -12.55 -8.57
N LYS A 314 7.79 -12.43 -9.84
CA LYS A 314 9.11 -11.94 -10.22
C LYS A 314 9.08 -10.44 -10.50
N ARG A 315 10.19 -9.75 -10.20
CA ARG A 315 10.37 -8.31 -10.48
C ARG A 315 10.49 -8.03 -11.98
N GLU A 316 11.15 -8.95 -12.68
CA GLU A 316 11.34 -8.93 -14.12
C GLU A 316 10.77 -10.22 -14.72
N CYS A 317 10.26 -10.14 -15.94
CA CYS A 317 9.70 -11.30 -16.61
C CYS A 317 10.83 -12.29 -16.97
N PRO A 318 10.85 -13.51 -16.40
CA PRO A 318 11.90 -14.49 -16.72
C PRO A 318 11.83 -14.96 -18.16
N LEU A 319 10.65 -14.88 -18.79
CA LEU A 319 10.41 -15.25 -20.19
C LEU A 319 10.53 -14.05 -21.15
N LYS A 320 10.81 -12.84 -20.64
CA LYS A 320 11.03 -11.59 -21.38
C LYS A 320 9.88 -11.09 -22.26
N HIS A 321 8.75 -11.79 -22.34
CA HIS A 321 7.61 -11.39 -23.20
C HIS A 321 6.60 -10.46 -22.53
N LEU A 322 6.49 -10.45 -21.19
CA LEU A 322 5.50 -9.66 -20.40
C LEU A 322 4.04 -9.86 -20.85
N ASP A 323 3.69 -11.01 -21.43
CA ASP A 323 2.36 -11.28 -21.99
C ASP A 323 1.24 -11.10 -20.96
N CYS A 324 1.52 -11.33 -19.67
CA CYS A 324 0.57 -11.06 -18.60
C CYS A 324 0.09 -9.61 -18.54
N LEU A 325 0.81 -8.68 -19.15
CA LEU A 325 0.49 -7.26 -19.24
C LEU A 325 0.24 -6.82 -20.70
N ASN A 326 1.10 -7.29 -21.63
CA ASN A 326 1.03 -6.89 -23.04
C ASN A 326 -0.24 -7.37 -23.74
N LYS A 327 -0.84 -8.48 -23.27
CA LYS A 327 -2.13 -9.00 -23.80
C LYS A 327 -3.38 -8.45 -23.12
N LEU A 328 -3.22 -7.58 -22.11
CA LEU A 328 -4.34 -6.85 -21.54
C LEU A 328 -4.59 -5.61 -22.40
N SER A 329 -5.64 -5.66 -23.21
CA SER A 329 -6.00 -4.53 -24.09
C SER A 329 -6.57 -3.36 -23.28
N PRO A 330 -6.41 -2.11 -23.77
CA PRO A 330 -7.08 -0.93 -23.22
C PRO A 330 -8.60 -1.08 -23.13
N ASP A 331 -9.22 -1.79 -24.06
CA ASP A 331 -10.68 -2.01 -24.07
C ASP A 331 -11.19 -2.73 -22.83
N LEU A 332 -10.43 -3.71 -22.32
CA LEU A 332 -10.79 -4.42 -21.08
C LEU A 332 -10.79 -3.46 -19.89
N VAL A 333 -9.79 -2.58 -19.82
CA VAL A 333 -9.70 -1.57 -18.76
C VAL A 333 -10.80 -0.52 -18.92
N MET A 334 -11.08 -0.06 -20.16
CA MET A 334 -12.18 0.86 -20.42
C MET A 334 -13.54 0.27 -20.10
N ALA A 335 -13.78 -1.02 -20.39
CA ALA A 335 -15.01 -1.71 -20.00
C ALA A 335 -15.20 -1.71 -18.47
N ALA A 336 -14.11 -1.94 -17.72
CA ALA A 336 -14.14 -1.91 -16.27
C ALA A 336 -14.39 -0.48 -15.73
N VAL A 337 -13.70 0.53 -16.26
CA VAL A 337 -13.92 1.93 -15.86
C VAL A 337 -15.36 2.37 -16.14
N ASN A 338 -15.92 2.00 -17.29
CA ASN A 338 -17.28 2.37 -17.68
C ASN A 338 -18.35 1.83 -16.71
N LYS A 339 -18.10 0.76 -15.97
CA LYS A 339 -19.03 0.29 -14.92
C LYS A 339 -19.20 1.29 -13.78
N PHE A 340 -18.22 2.16 -13.59
CA PHE A 340 -18.22 3.14 -12.50
C PHE A 340 -18.64 4.55 -12.96
N ILE A 341 -18.36 4.91 -14.22
CA ILE A 341 -18.63 6.28 -14.70
C ILE A 341 -19.96 6.41 -15.47
N GLY A 342 -20.70 5.31 -15.66
CA GLY A 342 -22.06 5.28 -16.19
C GLY A 342 -22.10 5.40 -17.70
#